data_674c9a08b274d99e7c38b43cc9705b69
#
_entry.id   674c9a08b274d99e7c38b43cc9705b69
#
_cell.length_a   1.000
_cell.length_b   1.000
_cell.length_c   1.000
_cell.angle_alpha   90.00
_cell.angle_beta   90.00
_cell.angle_gamma   90.00
#
_symmetry.space_group_name_H-M   'P 1'
#
loop_
_entity.id
_entity.type
_entity.pdbx_description
1 polymer ?
#
loop_
_entity_poly.entity_id
_entity_poly.type
_entity_poly.pdbx_seq_one_letter_code
_entity_poly.pdbx_strand_id
1 'polypeptide(L)'
;MTISQPGTISATLGEMTVQLRLSLAALMQIEDALGASGLEALAARFRALTASDLSAVLTALLRAGGHEDADALAQAAAPAEAAQAVLACFEANLK
;
A
#
# COMPACT_ATOMS: atom_id res chain seq x y z
N MET A 1 22.83 -6.54 -11.16
CA MET A 1 21.47 -7.04 -11.35
C MET A 1 20.68 -6.83 -10.06
N THR A 2 19.55 -6.22 -10.19
CA THR A 2 18.69 -5.98 -9.04
C THR A 2 17.67 -7.12 -8.91
N ILE A 3 17.62 -7.72 -7.74
CA ILE A 3 16.64 -8.77 -7.47
C ILE A 3 15.47 -8.13 -6.79
N SER A 4 14.31 -8.15 -7.44
CA SER A 4 13.08 -7.66 -6.84
C SER A 4 12.63 -8.63 -5.75
N GLN A 5 12.28 -8.08 -4.58
CA GLN A 5 11.71 -8.91 -3.54
C GLN A 5 10.30 -9.30 -3.93
N PRO A 6 9.85 -10.51 -3.57
CA PRO A 6 8.48 -10.91 -3.86
C PRO A 6 7.49 -9.90 -3.29
N GLY A 7 6.49 -9.57 -4.08
CA GLY A 7 5.45 -8.65 -3.65
C GLY A 7 5.76 -7.17 -3.84
N THR A 8 6.95 -6.83 -4.36
CA THR A 8 7.34 -5.45 -4.59
C THR A 8 6.91 -5.01 -5.97
N ILE A 9 6.26 -3.85 -6.05
CA ILE A 9 5.94 -3.21 -7.32
C ILE A 9 6.41 -1.76 -7.31
N SER A 10 6.58 -1.21 -8.50
CA SER A 10 6.86 0.22 -8.67
C SER A 10 5.56 0.94 -8.97
N ALA A 11 5.39 2.11 -8.39
CA ALA A 11 4.23 2.96 -8.64
C ALA A 11 4.69 4.40 -8.78
N THR A 12 3.88 5.20 -9.46
CA THR A 12 4.17 6.62 -9.64
C THR A 12 3.21 7.44 -8.78
N LEU A 13 3.79 8.26 -7.92
CA LEU A 13 3.02 9.21 -7.10
C LEU A 13 3.50 10.61 -7.48
N GLY A 14 2.69 11.32 -8.28
CA GLY A 14 3.10 12.59 -8.84
C GLY A 14 4.26 12.39 -9.81
N GLU A 15 5.40 13.00 -9.52
CA GLU A 15 6.59 12.87 -10.35
C GLU A 15 7.58 11.84 -9.80
N MET A 16 7.24 11.22 -8.67
CA MET A 16 8.14 10.27 -8.02
C MET A 16 7.75 8.83 -8.32
N THR A 17 8.77 8.02 -8.58
CA THR A 17 8.60 6.57 -8.65
C THR A 17 8.92 6.01 -7.28
N VAL A 18 7.99 5.25 -6.72
CA VAL A 18 8.15 4.67 -5.39
C VAL A 18 8.03 3.15 -5.47
N GLN A 19 8.50 2.49 -4.43
CA GLN A 19 8.43 1.04 -4.30
C GLN A 19 7.40 0.72 -3.23
N LEU A 20 6.48 -0.17 -3.57
CA LEU A 20 5.46 -0.66 -2.65
C LEU A 20 5.65 -2.15 -2.47
N ARG A 21 5.51 -2.61 -1.26
CA ARG A 21 5.62 -4.04 -0.97
C ARG A 21 4.56 -4.46 0.03
N LEU A 22 3.89 -5.57 -0.29
CA LEU A 22 2.94 -6.18 0.64
C LEU A 22 3.64 -7.33 1.35
N SER A 23 4.41 -6.99 2.37
CA SER A 23 5.02 -7.99 3.25
C SER A 23 3.98 -8.43 4.28
N LEU A 24 4.26 -9.52 4.99
CA LEU A 24 3.38 -9.95 6.07
C LEU A 24 3.26 -8.87 7.15
N ALA A 25 4.38 -8.20 7.47
CA ALA A 25 4.35 -7.12 8.44
C ALA A 25 3.45 -5.97 7.97
N ALA A 26 3.53 -5.61 6.69
CA ALA A 26 2.66 -4.57 6.13
C ALA A 26 1.20 -5.00 6.20
N LEU A 27 0.91 -6.25 5.87
CA LEU A 27 -0.45 -6.78 5.92
C LEU A 27 -1.01 -6.72 7.34
N MET A 28 -0.20 -7.07 8.33
CA MET A 28 -0.61 -7.00 9.73
C MET A 28 -0.93 -5.57 10.15
N GLN A 29 -0.11 -4.61 9.71
CA GLN A 29 -0.34 -3.20 10.00
C GLN A 29 -1.62 -2.70 9.35
N ILE A 30 -1.88 -3.15 8.12
CA ILE A 30 -3.09 -2.77 7.40
C ILE A 30 -4.33 -3.34 8.08
N GLU A 31 -4.29 -4.61 8.49
CA GLU A 31 -5.41 -5.21 9.23
C GLU A 31 -5.70 -4.43 10.50
N ASP A 32 -4.66 -4.06 11.23
CA ASP A 32 -4.83 -3.31 12.46
C ASP A 32 -5.40 -1.92 12.19
N ALA A 33 -4.89 -1.23 11.20
CA ALA A 33 -5.33 0.12 10.86
C ALA A 33 -6.79 0.17 10.40
N LEU A 34 -7.21 -0.84 9.63
CA LEU A 34 -8.57 -0.89 9.09
C LEU A 34 -9.56 -1.60 10.02
N GLY A 35 -9.07 -2.22 11.07
CA GLY A 35 -9.93 -2.98 11.97
C GLY A 35 -10.59 -4.19 11.29
N ALA A 36 -9.91 -4.76 10.29
CA ALA A 36 -10.42 -5.88 9.52
C ALA A 36 -9.39 -6.98 9.48
N SER A 37 -9.78 -8.18 9.85
CA SER A 37 -8.88 -9.34 9.87
C SER A 37 -9.17 -10.27 8.72
N GLY A 38 -8.12 -10.68 8.01
CA GLY A 38 -8.21 -11.60 6.90
C GLY A 38 -8.46 -10.93 5.56
N LEU A 39 -8.14 -11.64 4.49
CA LEU A 39 -8.17 -11.06 3.15
C LEU A 39 -9.59 -10.71 2.69
N GLU A 40 -10.60 -11.52 3.08
CA GLU A 40 -11.98 -11.23 2.70
C GLU A 40 -12.48 -9.93 3.35
N ALA A 41 -12.16 -9.74 4.64
CA ALA A 41 -12.55 -8.53 5.34
C ALA A 41 -11.84 -7.31 4.77
N LEU A 42 -10.56 -7.45 4.41
CA LEU A 42 -9.81 -6.37 3.77
C LEU A 42 -10.39 -6.03 2.40
N ALA A 43 -10.76 -7.04 1.62
CA ALA A 43 -11.35 -6.80 0.31
C ALA A 43 -12.65 -6.00 0.42
N ALA A 44 -13.47 -6.32 1.42
CA ALA A 44 -14.70 -5.59 1.67
C ALA A 44 -14.41 -4.14 2.05
N ARG A 45 -13.41 -3.91 2.88
CA ARG A 45 -13.03 -2.55 3.28
C ARG A 45 -12.48 -1.75 2.10
N PHE A 46 -11.80 -2.40 1.18
CA PHE A 46 -11.21 -1.71 0.03
C PHE A 46 -12.26 -1.14 -0.93
N ARG A 47 -13.50 -1.59 -0.82
CA ARG A 47 -14.59 -1.04 -1.63
C ARG A 47 -15.08 0.30 -1.09
N ALA A 48 -14.71 0.65 0.14
CA ALA A 48 -15.18 1.85 0.81
C ALA A 48 -14.10 2.43 1.71
N LEU A 49 -12.90 2.64 1.17
CA LEU A 49 -11.80 3.22 1.94
C LEU A 49 -12.04 4.72 2.13
N THR A 50 -11.85 5.17 3.36
CA THR A 50 -11.78 6.61 3.62
C THR A 50 -10.39 7.11 3.25
N ALA A 51 -10.22 8.43 3.19
CA ALA A 51 -8.90 9.01 2.94
C ALA A 51 -7.90 8.59 4.02
N SER A 52 -8.32 8.52 5.28
CA SER A 52 -7.47 8.07 6.37
C SER A 52 -7.06 6.61 6.19
N ASP A 53 -8.00 5.76 5.80
CA ASP A 53 -7.72 4.35 5.52
C ASP A 53 -6.71 4.21 4.40
N LEU A 54 -6.93 4.94 3.31
CA LEU A 54 -6.05 4.89 2.16
C LEU A 54 -4.63 5.33 2.51
N SER A 55 -4.52 6.41 3.29
CA SER A 55 -3.23 6.91 3.75
C SER A 55 -2.51 5.87 4.61
N ALA A 56 -3.23 5.21 5.52
CA ALA A 56 -2.64 4.20 6.39
C ALA A 56 -2.13 2.99 5.59
N VAL A 57 -2.93 2.53 4.62
CA VAL A 57 -2.54 1.41 3.77
C VAL A 57 -1.32 1.76 2.92
N LEU A 58 -1.35 2.92 2.26
CA LEU A 58 -0.25 3.35 1.42
C LEU A 58 1.04 3.52 2.24
N THR A 59 0.94 4.09 3.43
CA THR A 59 2.09 4.25 4.32
C THR A 59 2.71 2.90 4.66
N ALA A 60 1.89 1.90 4.98
CA ALA A 60 2.40 0.56 5.31
C ALA A 60 3.14 -0.05 4.12
N LEU A 61 2.59 0.08 2.91
CA LEU A 61 3.19 -0.47 1.70
C LEU A 61 4.49 0.26 1.35
N LEU A 62 4.53 1.57 1.50
CA LEU A 62 5.73 2.37 1.25
C LEU A 62 6.84 2.02 2.23
N ARG A 63 6.48 1.89 3.51
CA ARG A 63 7.46 1.54 4.53
C ARG A 63 8.04 0.16 4.28
N ALA A 64 7.22 -0.80 3.92
CA ALA A 64 7.68 -2.14 3.56
C ALA A 64 8.53 -2.13 2.29
N GLY A 65 8.30 -1.16 1.40
CA GLY A 65 9.09 -0.97 0.19
C GLY A 65 10.42 -0.28 0.42
N GLY A 66 10.73 0.12 1.66
CA GLY A 66 12.01 0.72 2.01
C GLY A 66 12.02 2.23 2.15
N HIS A 67 10.86 2.88 2.13
CA HIS A 67 10.80 4.34 2.25
C HIS A 67 10.68 4.75 3.72
N GLU A 68 11.68 5.46 4.22
CA GLU A 68 11.66 5.94 5.59
C GLU A 68 10.68 7.10 5.78
N ASP A 69 10.43 7.85 4.72
CA ASP A 69 9.51 8.99 4.72
C ASP A 69 8.12 8.60 4.23
N ALA A 70 7.70 7.37 4.51
CA ALA A 70 6.45 6.81 4.02
C ALA A 70 5.23 7.67 4.36
N ASP A 71 5.15 8.20 5.58
CA ASP A 71 4.04 9.04 6.00
C ASP A 71 3.93 10.29 5.13
N ALA A 72 5.04 10.96 4.90
CA ALA A 72 5.05 12.19 4.10
C ALA A 72 4.69 11.90 2.65
N LEU A 73 5.21 10.82 2.10
CA LEU A 73 4.92 10.42 0.73
C LEU A 73 3.43 10.09 0.56
N ALA A 74 2.87 9.36 1.51
CA ALA A 74 1.46 8.97 1.46
C ALA A 74 0.55 10.19 1.53
N GLN A 75 0.85 11.13 2.42
CA GLN A 75 0.03 12.33 2.60
C GLN A 75 0.10 13.27 1.41
N ALA A 76 1.22 13.28 0.70
CA ALA A 76 1.39 14.15 -0.47
C ALA A 76 0.79 13.55 -1.74
N ALA A 77 0.43 12.27 -1.74
CA ALA A 77 -0.07 11.60 -2.94
C ALA A 77 -1.47 12.08 -3.30
N ALA A 78 -1.74 12.18 -4.61
CA ALA A 78 -3.09 12.44 -5.08
C ALA A 78 -3.97 11.22 -4.77
N PRO A 79 -5.22 11.42 -4.33
CA PRO A 79 -6.07 10.30 -3.93
C PRO A 79 -6.26 9.23 -5.01
N ALA A 80 -6.44 9.63 -6.26
CA ALA A 80 -6.62 8.66 -7.34
C ALA A 80 -5.36 7.84 -7.57
N GLU A 81 -4.19 8.48 -7.53
CA GLU A 81 -2.92 7.77 -7.69
C GLU A 81 -2.66 6.83 -6.53
N ALA A 82 -2.96 7.28 -5.31
CA ALA A 82 -2.81 6.46 -4.12
C ALA A 82 -3.69 5.21 -4.21
N ALA A 83 -4.95 5.37 -4.61
CA ALA A 83 -5.87 4.26 -4.74
C ALA A 83 -5.40 3.26 -5.80
N GLN A 84 -4.95 3.75 -6.95
CA GLN A 84 -4.44 2.88 -8.01
C GLN A 84 -3.20 2.12 -7.58
N ALA A 85 -2.30 2.80 -6.88
CA ALA A 85 -1.06 2.17 -6.40
C ALA A 85 -1.35 1.05 -5.40
N VAL A 86 -2.26 1.30 -4.46
CA VAL A 86 -2.66 0.32 -3.47
C VAL A 86 -3.29 -0.90 -4.15
N LEU A 87 -4.23 -0.67 -5.06
CA LEU A 87 -4.90 -1.76 -5.78
C LEU A 87 -3.90 -2.58 -6.59
N ALA A 88 -3.00 -1.92 -7.30
CA ALA A 88 -1.98 -2.62 -8.09
C ALA A 88 -1.10 -3.50 -7.22
N CYS A 89 -0.71 -2.99 -6.05
CA CYS A 89 0.13 -3.76 -5.13
C CYS A 89 -0.59 -4.99 -4.62
N PHE A 90 -1.87 -4.85 -4.24
CA PHE A 90 -2.64 -6.00 -3.78
C PHE A 90 -2.88 -7.01 -4.89
N GLU A 91 -3.23 -6.57 -6.09
CA GLU A 91 -3.43 -7.48 -7.21
C GLU A 91 -2.17 -8.29 -7.52
N ALA A 92 -1.01 -7.65 -7.46
CA ALA A 92 0.26 -8.33 -7.72
C ALA A 92 0.56 -9.42 -6.68
N ASN A 93 0.01 -9.30 -5.48
CA ASN A 93 0.31 -10.20 -4.37
C ASN A 93 -0.75 -11.25 -4.11
N LEU A 94 -1.95 -11.08 -4.66
CA LEU A 94 -3.06 -11.98 -4.39
C LEU A 94 -3.33 -12.97 -5.54
N LYS A 95 -2.46 -12.98 -6.51
CA LYS A 95 -2.56 -13.92 -7.63
C LYS A 95 -1.92 -15.25 -7.29
#